data_14dacba84f4ab0f495c4112b6c28252f
#
_entry.id   14dacba84f4ab0f495c4112b6c28252f
#
_cell.length_a   1.000
_cell.length_b   1.000
_cell.length_c   1.000
_cell.angle_alpha   90.00
_cell.angle_beta   90.00
_cell.angle_gamma   90.00
#
_symmetry.space_group_name_H-M   'P 1'
#
loop_
_entity.id
_entity.type
_entity.pdbx_description
1 polymer ?
#
loop_
_entity_poly.entity_id
_entity_poly.type
_entity_poly.pdbx_seq_one_letter_code
_entity_poly.pdbx_strand_id
1 'polypeptide(L)'
;MKKTFIQADQLLEDSFKLAWNVYESGFRPNYFGGVWSGGSPIGIAVQEFLEVLGVSSDHIAIRTSHYSGIDQHNASVKVYGLNYVIRQLESEDSLLIVDDVHDTGLSIQQIINDLKTACKKNTPEIKVATPYFKPTKNKTDRKPDFYLHETDEWLVFPHELDGLTIDCLLYTSPSPRDS
;
A
#
# COMPACT_ATOMS: atom_id res chain seq x y z
N MET A 1 -10.85 -19.62 10.55
CA MET A 1 -10.48 -18.93 9.29
C MET A 1 -9.10 -19.44 8.88
N LYS A 2 -8.95 -19.85 7.63
CA LYS A 2 -7.66 -20.32 7.12
C LYS A 2 -6.69 -19.14 7.05
N LYS A 3 -5.47 -19.32 7.56
CA LYS A 3 -4.37 -18.35 7.46
C LYS A 3 -3.44 -18.75 6.33
N THR A 4 -3.07 -17.79 5.51
CA THR A 4 -2.06 -17.95 4.44
C THR A 4 -0.85 -17.08 4.77
N PHE A 5 0.29 -17.73 4.95
CA PHE A 5 1.56 -17.06 5.25
C PHE A 5 2.27 -16.71 3.95
N ILE A 6 2.54 -15.43 3.76
CA ILE A 6 3.25 -14.91 2.60
C ILE A 6 4.76 -14.96 2.88
N GLN A 7 5.51 -15.58 1.98
CA GLN A 7 6.96 -15.64 2.10
C GLN A 7 7.59 -14.32 1.62
N ALA A 8 8.73 -13.95 2.23
CA ALA A 8 9.38 -12.66 1.94
C ALA A 8 9.87 -12.54 0.50
N ASP A 9 10.44 -13.62 -0.05
CA ASP A 9 10.90 -13.70 -1.44
C ASP A 9 9.72 -13.63 -2.43
N GLN A 10 8.61 -14.33 -2.12
CA GLN A 10 7.39 -14.26 -2.93
C GLN A 10 6.80 -12.85 -2.95
N LEU A 11 6.77 -12.16 -1.81
CA LEU A 11 6.26 -10.79 -1.73
C LEU A 11 7.12 -9.82 -2.55
N LEU A 12 8.44 -10.00 -2.53
CA LEU A 12 9.36 -9.19 -3.32
C LEU A 12 9.17 -9.43 -4.82
N GLU A 13 9.08 -10.68 -5.26
CA GLU A 13 8.78 -11.03 -6.65
C GLU A 13 7.43 -10.46 -7.11
N ASP A 14 6.41 -10.57 -6.29
CA ASP A 14 5.08 -10.02 -6.57
C ASP A 14 5.13 -8.48 -6.67
N SER A 15 5.93 -7.83 -5.83
CA SER A 15 6.13 -6.38 -5.92
C SER A 15 6.75 -5.96 -7.27
N PHE A 16 7.71 -6.73 -7.77
CA PHE A 16 8.30 -6.48 -9.10
C PHE A 16 7.31 -6.76 -10.24
N LYS A 17 6.51 -7.82 -10.15
CA LYS A 17 5.43 -8.09 -11.12
C LYS A 17 4.38 -6.98 -11.13
N LEU A 18 4.03 -6.48 -9.94
CA LEU A 18 3.12 -5.36 -9.78
C LEU A 18 3.66 -4.09 -10.45
N ALA A 19 4.96 -3.78 -10.24
CA ALA A 19 5.64 -2.68 -10.88
C ALA A 19 5.66 -2.81 -12.41
N TRP A 20 5.91 -4.02 -12.92
CA TRP A 20 5.85 -4.31 -14.35
C TRP A 20 4.47 -4.04 -14.94
N ASN A 21 3.40 -4.47 -14.25
CA ASN A 21 2.02 -4.20 -14.69
C ASN A 21 1.71 -2.71 -14.74
N VAL A 22 2.20 -1.95 -13.75
CA VAL A 22 2.10 -0.49 -13.75
C VAL A 22 2.81 0.10 -14.98
N TYR A 23 4.03 -0.35 -15.25
CA TYR A 23 4.83 0.12 -16.38
C TYR A 23 4.18 -0.21 -17.73
N GLU A 24 3.71 -1.46 -17.93
CA GLU A 24 3.05 -1.89 -19.17
C GLU A 24 1.74 -1.14 -19.45
N SER A 25 1.03 -0.72 -18.40
CA SER A 25 -0.20 0.07 -18.55
C SER A 25 0.02 1.47 -19.14
N GLY A 26 1.26 1.93 -19.22
CA GLY A 26 1.61 3.29 -19.61
C GLY A 26 1.54 4.31 -18.48
N PHE A 27 1.09 3.93 -17.28
CA PHE A 27 1.06 4.83 -16.14
C PHE A 27 2.47 5.13 -15.64
N ARG A 28 2.78 6.42 -15.46
CA ARG A 28 4.11 6.91 -15.04
C ARG A 28 3.93 7.83 -13.84
N PRO A 29 3.95 7.27 -12.60
CA PRO A 29 3.71 8.08 -11.41
C PRO A 29 4.85 9.08 -11.17
N ASN A 30 4.49 10.34 -10.93
CA ASN A 30 5.40 11.37 -10.43
C ASN A 30 5.62 11.23 -8.92
N TYR A 31 4.61 10.67 -8.22
CA TYR A 31 4.60 10.50 -6.78
C TYR A 31 4.15 9.11 -6.36
N PHE A 32 4.77 8.61 -5.30
CA PHE A 32 4.40 7.38 -4.60
C PHE A 32 3.88 7.67 -3.20
N GLY A 33 2.81 6.99 -2.82
CA GLY A 33 2.32 6.96 -1.44
C GLY A 33 2.29 5.53 -0.91
N GLY A 34 3.28 5.14 -0.12
CA GLY A 34 3.25 3.85 0.59
C GLY A 34 2.39 3.94 1.85
N VAL A 35 1.37 3.09 1.97
CA VAL A 35 0.54 3.05 3.17
C VAL A 35 1.32 2.35 4.28
N TRP A 36 1.62 3.09 5.33
CA TRP A 36 2.41 2.59 6.46
C TRP A 36 1.53 1.70 7.37
N SER A 37 2.00 0.51 7.75
CA SER A 37 3.34 -0.06 7.54
C SER A 37 3.39 -1.07 6.38
N GLY A 38 2.31 -1.79 6.13
CA GLY A 38 2.27 -2.94 5.23
C GLY A 38 2.60 -2.62 3.77
N GLY A 39 2.12 -1.47 3.28
CA GLY A 39 2.40 -1.02 1.92
C GLY A 39 3.81 -0.50 1.69
N SER A 40 4.57 -0.19 2.74
CA SER A 40 5.90 0.41 2.60
C SER A 40 6.93 -0.52 1.95
N PRO A 41 7.08 -1.81 2.35
CA PRO A 41 8.01 -2.72 1.69
C PRO A 41 7.70 -2.90 0.20
N ILE A 42 6.41 -3.02 -0.13
CA ILE A 42 5.95 -3.16 -1.52
C ILE A 42 6.21 -1.87 -2.29
N GLY A 43 5.87 -0.73 -1.70
CA GLY A 43 6.07 0.59 -2.30
C GLY A 43 7.54 0.86 -2.65
N ILE A 44 8.47 0.52 -1.77
CA ILE A 44 9.91 0.62 -2.01
C ILE A 44 10.31 -0.25 -3.20
N ALA A 45 9.93 -1.53 -3.20
CA ALA A 45 10.30 -2.44 -4.27
C ALA A 45 9.71 -2.03 -5.64
N VAL A 46 8.46 -1.54 -5.65
CA VAL A 46 7.80 -1.03 -6.86
C VAL A 46 8.50 0.22 -7.38
N GLN A 47 8.83 1.16 -6.51
CA GLN A 47 9.50 2.40 -6.89
C GLN A 47 10.90 2.12 -7.46
N GLU A 48 11.72 1.32 -6.77
CA GLU A 48 13.06 0.93 -7.23
C GLU A 48 13.01 0.25 -8.60
N PHE A 49 12.06 -0.66 -8.81
CA PHE A 49 11.91 -1.34 -10.09
C PHE A 49 11.55 -0.36 -11.22
N LEU A 50 10.62 0.56 -10.97
CA LEU A 50 10.22 1.57 -11.96
C LEU A 50 11.34 2.57 -12.23
N GLU A 51 12.17 2.89 -11.26
CA GLU A 51 13.33 3.77 -11.44
C GLU A 51 14.37 3.16 -12.37
N VAL A 52 14.63 1.85 -12.25
CA VAL A 52 15.47 1.10 -13.22
C VAL A 52 14.92 1.17 -14.64
N LEU A 53 13.60 1.25 -14.78
CA LEU A 53 12.94 1.43 -16.09
C LEU A 53 12.86 2.91 -16.55
N GLY A 54 13.50 3.83 -15.83
CA GLY A 54 13.57 5.25 -16.17
C GLY A 54 12.36 6.08 -15.71
N VAL A 55 11.53 5.56 -14.80
CA VAL A 55 10.42 6.29 -14.19
C VAL A 55 10.88 6.85 -12.85
N SER A 56 11.29 8.12 -12.84
CA SER A 56 11.68 8.81 -11.61
C SER A 56 10.46 9.39 -10.91
N SER A 57 10.39 9.22 -9.59
CA SER A 57 9.27 9.68 -8.78
C SER A 57 9.71 10.05 -7.36
N ASP A 58 9.00 11.01 -6.77
CA ASP A 58 9.11 11.33 -5.35
C ASP A 58 8.18 10.45 -4.51
N HIS A 59 8.36 10.35 -3.21
CA HIS A 59 7.62 9.42 -2.36
C HIS A 59 7.28 9.99 -0.99
N ILE A 60 6.20 9.46 -0.42
CA ILE A 60 5.77 9.71 0.95
C ILE A 60 5.32 8.42 1.64
N ALA A 61 5.42 8.40 2.96
CA ALA A 61 4.72 7.43 3.80
C ALA A 61 3.37 8.01 4.24
N ILE A 62 2.30 7.26 3.99
CA ILE A 62 0.93 7.65 4.37
C ILE A 62 0.52 6.80 5.57
N ARG A 63 0.24 7.43 6.70
CA ARG A 63 -0.27 6.71 7.87
C ARG A 63 -1.79 6.80 7.92
N THR A 64 -2.45 5.67 8.11
CA THR A 64 -3.87 5.60 8.42
C THR A 64 -4.09 5.08 9.85
N SER A 65 -5.12 5.59 10.51
CA SER A 65 -5.56 5.06 11.80
C SER A 65 -7.07 4.92 11.82
N HIS A 66 -7.54 3.74 12.24
CA HIS A 66 -8.97 3.53 12.50
C HIS A 66 -9.32 4.08 13.87
N TYR A 67 -10.30 4.97 13.93
CA TYR A 67 -10.80 5.51 15.17
C TYR A 67 -12.18 4.90 15.46
N SER A 68 -12.25 4.03 16.46
CA SER A 68 -13.52 3.63 17.06
C SER A 68 -13.87 4.68 18.11
N GLY A 69 -14.72 5.64 17.76
CA GLY A 69 -15.30 6.57 18.71
C GLY A 69 -16.11 5.84 19.78
N ILE A 70 -16.44 6.54 20.87
CA ILE A 70 -17.28 6.03 21.98
C ILE A 70 -18.66 5.52 21.47
N ASP A 71 -19.12 6.02 20.32
CA ASP A 71 -20.26 5.50 19.57
C ASP A 71 -19.77 4.53 18.47
N GLN A 72 -19.96 3.23 18.68
CA GLN A 72 -19.53 2.14 17.77
C GLN A 72 -20.11 2.20 16.33
N HIS A 73 -20.90 3.20 15.99
CA HIS A 73 -21.57 3.32 14.70
C HIS A 73 -20.82 4.13 13.63
N ASN A 74 -19.73 4.84 14.00
CA ASN A 74 -18.95 5.64 13.05
C ASN A 74 -17.45 5.34 13.19
N ALA A 75 -16.99 4.22 12.63
CA ALA A 75 -15.58 3.98 12.42
C ALA A 75 -15.06 4.98 11.37
N SER A 76 -14.32 6.01 11.80
CA SER A 76 -13.67 6.95 10.90
C SER A 76 -12.21 6.60 10.70
N VAL A 77 -11.71 6.76 9.48
CA VAL A 77 -10.29 6.64 9.15
C VAL A 77 -9.68 8.03 9.16
N LYS A 78 -8.59 8.21 9.92
CA LYS A 78 -7.76 9.42 9.87
C LYS A 78 -6.51 9.15 9.06
N VAL A 79 -6.12 10.12 8.24
CA VAL A 79 -4.97 10.05 7.33
C VAL A 79 -3.94 11.10 7.73
N TYR A 80 -2.66 10.71 7.72
CA TYR A 80 -1.53 11.57 8.05
C TYR A 80 -0.42 11.40 7.00
N GLY A 81 0.41 12.43 6.84
CA GLY A 81 1.57 12.39 5.94
C GLY A 81 1.35 13.02 4.57
N LEU A 82 0.11 13.45 4.24
CA LEU A 82 -0.20 14.00 2.91
C LEU A 82 0.29 15.45 2.70
N ASN A 83 0.63 16.19 3.77
CA ASN A 83 0.90 17.63 3.68
C ASN A 83 2.03 17.99 2.70
N TYR A 84 3.05 17.14 2.61
CA TYR A 84 4.17 17.38 1.69
C TYR A 84 3.67 17.29 0.24
N VAL A 85 3.06 16.18 -0.12
CA VAL A 85 2.63 15.93 -1.50
C VAL A 85 1.51 16.88 -1.93
N ILE A 86 0.58 17.24 -1.05
CA ILE A 86 -0.50 18.20 -1.34
C ILE A 86 0.05 19.56 -1.80
N ARG A 87 1.22 19.98 -1.29
CA ARG A 87 1.84 21.24 -1.68
C ARG A 87 2.57 21.20 -3.02
N GLN A 88 2.86 20.00 -3.52
CA GLN A 88 3.62 19.79 -4.74
C GLN A 88 2.73 19.40 -5.91
N LEU A 89 1.59 18.73 -5.63
CA LEU A 89 0.74 18.16 -6.66
C LEU A 89 0.07 19.21 -7.55
N GLU A 90 0.14 18.95 -8.84
CA GLU A 90 -0.58 19.66 -9.88
C GLU A 90 -1.52 18.69 -10.62
N SER A 91 -2.46 19.24 -11.41
CA SER A 91 -3.48 18.43 -12.11
C SER A 91 -2.90 17.46 -13.14
N GLU A 92 -1.72 17.77 -13.67
CA GLU A 92 -1.01 16.98 -14.67
C GLU A 92 -0.17 15.85 -14.05
N ASP A 93 -0.01 15.87 -12.73
CA ASP A 93 0.74 14.84 -12.01
C ASP A 93 -0.03 13.53 -11.88
N SER A 94 0.69 12.49 -11.51
CA SER A 94 0.16 11.17 -11.24
C SER A 94 0.72 10.61 -9.93
N LEU A 95 -0.17 10.07 -9.11
CA LEU A 95 0.15 9.48 -7.82
C LEU A 95 -0.22 8.00 -7.81
N LEU A 96 0.73 7.14 -7.45
CA LEU A 96 0.48 5.74 -7.17
C LEU A 96 0.44 5.51 -5.65
N ILE A 97 -0.72 5.06 -5.15
CA ILE A 97 -0.86 4.61 -3.76
C ILE A 97 -0.61 3.11 -3.72
N VAL A 98 0.29 2.68 -2.84
CA VAL A 98 0.68 1.27 -2.70
C VAL A 98 0.38 0.77 -1.29
N ASP A 99 -0.30 -0.37 -1.21
CA ASP A 99 -0.57 -1.08 0.04
C ASP A 99 -0.29 -2.58 -0.13
N ASP A 100 -0.23 -3.35 0.96
CA ASP A 100 -0.02 -4.80 0.91
C ASP A 100 -1.30 -5.56 0.50
N VAL A 101 -2.44 -5.10 0.96
CA VAL A 101 -3.74 -5.70 0.66
C VAL A 101 -4.85 -4.67 0.58
N HIS A 102 -5.66 -4.75 -0.45
CA HIS A 102 -6.94 -4.03 -0.51
C HIS A 102 -8.04 -4.90 0.12
N ASP A 103 -8.26 -4.72 1.41
CA ASP A 103 -9.28 -5.45 2.18
C ASP A 103 -10.64 -4.73 2.09
N THR A 104 -10.98 -3.90 3.07
CA THR A 104 -12.24 -3.13 3.05
C THR A 104 -12.23 -1.94 2.09
N GLY A 105 -11.07 -1.48 1.69
CA GLY A 105 -10.89 -0.31 0.84
C GLY A 105 -11.07 1.04 1.54
N LEU A 106 -11.51 1.06 2.80
CA LEU A 106 -11.87 2.30 3.51
C LEU A 106 -10.68 3.23 3.72
N SER A 107 -9.48 2.70 4.02
CA SER A 107 -8.27 3.50 4.18
C SER A 107 -7.88 4.19 2.88
N ILE A 108 -7.85 3.46 1.79
CA ILE A 108 -7.54 3.99 0.46
C ILE A 108 -8.58 5.03 0.02
N GLN A 109 -9.86 4.74 0.24
CA GLN A 109 -10.93 5.69 -0.09
C GLN A 109 -10.77 7.01 0.69
N GLN A 110 -10.43 6.94 1.98
CA GLN A 110 -10.23 8.13 2.79
C GLN A 110 -9.01 8.94 2.32
N ILE A 111 -7.90 8.27 2.00
CA ILE A 111 -6.71 8.94 1.43
C ILE A 111 -7.08 9.71 0.16
N ILE A 112 -7.81 9.07 -0.76
CA ILE A 112 -8.22 9.69 -2.02
C ILE A 112 -9.18 10.86 -1.78
N ASN A 113 -10.12 10.74 -0.84
CA ASN A 113 -11.06 11.80 -0.49
C ASN A 113 -10.35 13.01 0.11
N ASP A 114 -9.38 12.79 1.00
CA ASP A 114 -8.58 13.86 1.62
C ASP A 114 -7.75 14.59 0.57
N LEU A 115 -7.12 13.85 -0.36
CA LEU A 115 -6.38 14.43 -1.48
C LEU A 115 -7.28 15.28 -2.38
N LYS A 116 -8.44 14.75 -2.78
CA LYS A 116 -9.40 15.50 -3.62
C LYS A 116 -9.90 16.76 -2.94
N THR A 117 -10.16 16.68 -1.63
CA THR A 117 -10.63 17.83 -0.85
C THR A 117 -9.55 18.90 -0.73
N ALA A 118 -8.31 18.51 -0.52
CA ALA A 118 -7.20 19.44 -0.35
C ALA A 118 -6.69 20.02 -1.68
N CYS A 119 -6.50 19.19 -2.70
CA CYS A 119 -5.94 19.60 -3.99
C CYS A 119 -6.99 20.25 -4.92
N LYS A 120 -8.27 19.93 -4.75
CA LYS A 120 -9.37 20.46 -5.57
C LYS A 120 -9.08 20.29 -7.07
N LYS A 121 -8.94 21.40 -7.81
CA LYS A 121 -8.65 21.40 -9.24
C LYS A 121 -7.27 20.84 -9.59
N ASN A 122 -6.34 20.83 -8.64
CA ASN A 122 -4.99 20.29 -8.79
C ASN A 122 -4.91 18.81 -8.36
N THR A 123 -6.04 18.12 -8.23
CA THR A 123 -6.05 16.69 -7.93
C THR A 123 -5.41 15.92 -9.08
N PRO A 124 -4.33 15.14 -8.82
CA PRO A 124 -3.64 14.38 -9.86
C PRO A 124 -4.46 13.17 -10.31
N GLU A 125 -3.98 12.48 -11.34
CA GLU A 125 -4.44 11.11 -11.60
C GLU A 125 -3.98 10.19 -10.48
N ILE A 126 -4.91 9.53 -9.79
CA ILE A 126 -4.60 8.65 -8.66
C ILE A 126 -4.92 7.21 -9.03
N LYS A 127 -3.91 6.34 -8.98
CA LYS A 127 -4.06 4.88 -9.10
C LYS A 127 -3.60 4.16 -7.84
N VAL A 128 -4.09 2.95 -7.66
CA VAL A 128 -3.87 2.11 -6.49
C VAL A 128 -3.28 0.78 -6.94
N ALA A 129 -2.20 0.35 -6.30
CA ALA A 129 -1.55 -0.91 -6.54
C ALA A 129 -1.42 -1.71 -5.24
N THR A 130 -1.87 -2.95 -5.24
CA THR A 130 -1.73 -3.88 -4.12
C THR A 130 -1.45 -5.28 -4.65
N PRO A 131 -0.53 -6.08 -4.07
CA PRO A 131 -0.36 -7.46 -4.52
C PRO A 131 -1.61 -8.31 -4.27
N TYR A 132 -2.38 -8.01 -3.23
CA TYR A 132 -3.57 -8.77 -2.87
C TYR A 132 -4.82 -7.90 -2.83
N PHE A 133 -5.95 -8.47 -3.30
CA PHE A 133 -7.28 -7.88 -3.25
C PHE A 133 -8.28 -8.87 -2.65
N LYS A 134 -9.17 -8.38 -1.76
CA LYS A 134 -10.24 -9.16 -1.14
C LYS A 134 -11.61 -8.69 -1.63
N PRO A 135 -12.10 -9.24 -2.75
CA PRO A 135 -13.31 -8.72 -3.39
C PRO A 135 -14.55 -8.79 -2.52
N THR A 136 -14.72 -9.85 -1.71
CA THR A 136 -15.93 -10.01 -0.88
C THR A 136 -15.92 -9.13 0.37
N LYS A 137 -14.76 -8.63 0.78
CA LYS A 137 -14.62 -7.74 1.93
C LYS A 137 -14.62 -6.27 1.57
N ASN A 138 -14.43 -5.95 0.30
CA ASN A 138 -14.43 -4.57 -0.17
C ASN A 138 -15.78 -3.90 0.11
N LYS A 139 -15.74 -2.76 0.79
CA LYS A 139 -16.91 -1.95 1.17
C LYS A 139 -17.05 -0.67 0.34
N THR A 140 -16.20 -0.52 -0.67
CA THR A 140 -16.15 0.66 -1.52
C THR A 140 -16.45 0.29 -2.96
N ASP A 141 -16.84 1.26 -3.78
CA ASP A 141 -17.06 1.06 -5.22
C ASP A 141 -15.75 0.94 -6.02
N ARG A 142 -14.60 1.21 -5.35
CA ARG A 142 -13.30 1.14 -5.96
C ARG A 142 -12.61 -0.18 -5.68
N LYS A 143 -12.06 -0.80 -6.71
CA LYS A 143 -11.05 -1.86 -6.61
C LYS A 143 -9.67 -1.28 -6.90
N PRO A 144 -8.55 -1.95 -6.53
CA PRO A 144 -7.23 -1.52 -6.96
C PRO A 144 -7.14 -1.48 -8.49
N ASP A 145 -6.39 -0.51 -9.01
CA ASP A 145 -6.14 -0.41 -10.45
C ASP A 145 -5.17 -1.53 -10.91
N PHE A 146 -4.25 -1.90 -10.01
CA PHE A 146 -3.28 -2.98 -10.22
C PHE A 146 -3.29 -3.93 -9.04
N TYR A 147 -3.49 -5.21 -9.29
CA TYR A 147 -3.34 -6.27 -8.29
C TYR A 147 -2.97 -7.59 -8.96
N LEU A 148 -2.46 -8.55 -8.19
CA LEU A 148 -2.00 -9.84 -8.70
C LEU A 148 -2.88 -11.01 -8.26
N HIS A 149 -3.31 -10.99 -6.99
CA HIS A 149 -4.01 -12.10 -6.36
C HIS A 149 -5.34 -11.66 -5.77
N GLU A 150 -6.39 -12.45 -6.01
CA GLU A 150 -7.67 -12.33 -5.31
C GLU A 150 -7.78 -13.41 -4.25
N THR A 151 -8.12 -13.03 -3.03
CA THR A 151 -8.33 -13.98 -1.93
C THR A 151 -9.13 -13.35 -0.81
N ASP A 152 -9.96 -14.13 -0.14
CA ASP A 152 -10.65 -13.71 1.09
C ASP A 152 -10.05 -14.36 2.35
N GLU A 153 -8.94 -15.07 2.21
CA GLU A 153 -8.22 -15.69 3.33
C GLU A 153 -7.57 -14.64 4.23
N TRP A 154 -7.24 -15.05 5.45
CA TRP A 154 -6.44 -14.23 6.35
C TRP A 154 -4.97 -14.30 5.91
N LEU A 155 -4.44 -13.20 5.39
CA LEU A 155 -3.04 -13.10 4.99
C LEU A 155 -2.18 -12.70 6.19
N VAL A 156 -1.02 -13.33 6.32
CA VAL A 156 0.02 -12.98 7.29
C VAL A 156 1.26 -12.63 6.49
N PHE A 157 1.65 -11.37 6.53
CA PHE A 157 2.77 -10.87 5.76
C PHE A 157 4.09 -11.03 6.51
N PRO A 158 5.23 -11.14 5.80
CA PRO A 158 6.54 -11.37 6.42
C PRO A 158 7.02 -10.20 7.30
N HIS A 159 6.46 -9.03 7.15
CA HIS A 159 6.73 -7.86 7.99
C HIS A 159 5.80 -7.76 9.22
N GLU A 160 4.83 -8.66 9.36
CA GLU A 160 3.93 -8.74 10.52
C GLU A 160 4.49 -9.72 11.54
N LEU A 161 4.94 -9.20 12.67
CA LEU A 161 5.51 -10.00 13.76
C LEU A 161 4.52 -10.20 14.92
N ASP A 162 3.31 -9.67 14.79
CA ASP A 162 2.27 -9.79 15.81
C ASP A 162 1.88 -11.27 16.02
N GLY A 163 1.86 -11.70 17.29
CA GLY A 163 1.60 -13.09 17.66
C GLY A 163 2.81 -14.03 17.63
N LEU A 164 4.01 -13.56 17.26
CA LEU A 164 5.24 -14.31 17.39
C LEU A 164 5.86 -14.10 18.78
N THR A 165 6.45 -15.17 19.34
CA THR A 165 7.21 -15.09 20.58
C THR A 165 8.64 -14.61 20.31
N ILE A 166 9.28 -14.02 21.32
CA ILE A 166 10.70 -13.60 21.24
C ILE A 166 11.59 -14.78 20.86
N ASP A 167 11.34 -15.97 21.43
CA ASP A 167 12.11 -17.17 21.11
C ASP A 167 11.96 -17.55 19.63
N CYS A 168 10.75 -17.44 19.07
CA CYS A 168 10.51 -17.69 17.66
C CYS A 168 11.32 -16.73 16.77
N LEU A 169 11.38 -15.45 17.13
CA LEU A 169 12.14 -14.43 16.40
C LEU A 169 13.65 -14.66 16.48
N LEU A 170 14.15 -15.09 17.64
CA LEU A 170 15.57 -15.37 17.82
C LEU A 170 16.07 -16.60 17.03
N TYR A 171 15.20 -17.58 16.82
CA TYR A 171 15.54 -18.79 16.04
C TYR A 171 15.36 -18.63 14.53
N THR A 172 14.55 -17.68 14.08
CA THR A 172 14.23 -17.49 12.66
C THR A 172 14.98 -16.31 12.04
N SER A 173 15.54 -15.41 12.84
CA SER A 173 16.39 -14.33 12.33
C SER A 173 17.82 -14.82 12.16
N PRO A 174 18.41 -14.75 10.96
CA PRO A 174 19.84 -15.02 10.81
C PRO A 174 20.60 -14.00 11.67
N SER A 175 21.41 -14.53 12.58
CA SER A 175 22.29 -13.68 13.40
C SER A 175 23.30 -13.00 12.47
N PRO A 176 23.57 -11.68 12.62
CA PRO A 176 24.63 -11.01 11.87
C PRO A 176 26.02 -11.61 12.10
N ARG A 177 26.13 -12.56 13.05
CA ARG A 177 27.41 -13.26 13.38
C ARG A 177 27.57 -14.57 12.61
N ASP A 178 26.54 -15.01 11.88
CA ASP A 178 26.56 -16.27 11.13
C ASP A 178 26.80 -16.07 9.63
N SER A 179 27.21 -14.86 9.24
CA SER A 179 27.57 -14.49 7.88
C SER A 179 29.08 -14.29 7.70
#